data_e14109f4ac76e94ffe2b30a633a2e476
#
_entry.id   e14109f4ac76e94ffe2b30a633a2e476
#
_cell.length_a   1.000
_cell.length_b   1.000
_cell.length_c   1.000
_cell.angle_alpha   90.00
_cell.angle_beta   90.00
_cell.angle_gamma   90.00
#
_symmetry.space_group_name_H-M   'P 1'
#
loop_
_entity.id
_entity.type
_entity.pdbx_description
1 polymer ?
#
loop_
_entity_poly.entity_id
_entity_poly.type
_entity_poly.pdbx_seq_one_letter_code
_entity_poly.pdbx_strand_id
1 'polypeptide(L)'
;MAKGILGKKIGMTQIFTDAGTLIPVTVIEVTPNVVLQKKTIETDGYVAVQLGYADKKENLATKPELGHVKKVSTAPKRFVKEIAGEEMLAFEVGQEVKGNIFYVGELVDVTGISKGKGYQGVIKRWNYHLGPAAHGSGYHRGTGSMGSIQPARIKPGKKLGEVLHILEYEIVSGKL
;
A
#
# COMPACT_ATOMS: atom_id res chain seq x y z
N MET A 1 10.64 -15.11 -5.71
CA MET A 1 9.45 -15.84 -5.33
C MET A 1 8.50 -14.85 -4.65
N ALA A 2 7.31 -14.65 -5.18
CA ALA A 2 6.38 -13.67 -4.64
C ALA A 2 5.00 -14.32 -4.47
N LYS A 3 4.65 -14.65 -3.24
CA LYS A 3 3.29 -14.96 -2.84
C LYS A 3 2.65 -13.69 -2.26
N GLY A 4 1.38 -13.48 -2.53
CA GLY A 4 0.68 -12.28 -2.08
C GLY A 4 -0.80 -12.51 -1.84
N ILE A 5 -1.39 -11.66 -1.01
CA ILE A 5 -2.81 -11.72 -0.66
C ILE A 5 -3.32 -10.30 -0.42
N LEU A 6 -4.62 -10.10 -0.62
CA LEU A 6 -5.28 -8.84 -0.34
C LEU A 6 -5.90 -8.85 1.05
N GLY A 7 -5.71 -7.78 1.79
CA GLY A 7 -6.26 -7.62 3.13
C GLY A 7 -6.66 -6.18 3.45
N LYS A 8 -7.32 -5.99 4.57
CA LYS A 8 -7.74 -4.68 5.06
C LYS A 8 -7.10 -4.39 6.41
N LYS A 9 -6.43 -3.25 6.52
CA LYS A 9 -5.93 -2.78 7.81
C LYS A 9 -7.11 -2.43 8.73
N ILE A 10 -7.23 -3.13 9.84
CA ILE A 10 -8.24 -2.86 10.87
C ILE A 10 -7.72 -1.78 11.82
N GLY A 11 -6.49 -1.90 12.28
CA GLY A 11 -5.90 -0.97 13.23
C GLY A 11 -4.51 -1.38 13.65
N MET A 12 -4.04 -0.79 14.72
CA MET A 12 -2.79 -1.14 15.37
C MET A 12 -3.03 -1.42 16.85
N THR A 13 -2.25 -2.34 17.38
CA THR A 13 -2.23 -2.70 18.80
C THR A 13 -0.79 -3.01 19.22
N GLN A 14 -0.62 -3.48 20.42
CA GLN A 14 0.67 -3.92 20.94
C GLN A 14 0.54 -5.29 21.59
N ILE A 15 1.58 -6.07 21.47
CA ILE A 15 1.70 -7.36 22.13
C ILE A 15 2.97 -7.39 22.98
N PHE A 16 2.97 -8.20 24.01
CA PHE A 16 4.14 -8.41 24.85
C PHE A 16 4.73 -9.77 24.53
N THR A 17 6.05 -9.85 24.44
CA THR A 17 6.77 -11.12 24.37
C THR A 17 6.86 -11.74 25.77
N ASP A 18 7.20 -13.03 25.85
CA ASP A 18 7.46 -13.72 27.13
C ASP A 18 8.56 -13.04 27.95
N ALA A 19 9.48 -12.35 27.27
CA ALA A 19 10.54 -11.54 27.91
C ALA A 19 10.06 -10.15 28.38
N GLY A 20 8.76 -9.83 28.28
CA GLY A 20 8.19 -8.53 28.66
C GLY A 20 8.44 -7.38 27.66
N THR A 21 9.02 -7.65 26.51
CA THR A 21 9.28 -6.61 25.49
C THR A 21 7.99 -6.28 24.74
N LEU A 22 7.66 -4.99 24.66
CA LEU A 22 6.51 -4.49 23.93
C LEU A 22 6.82 -4.43 22.44
N ILE A 23 5.95 -5.04 21.62
CA ILE A 23 6.03 -5.01 20.16
C ILE A 23 4.77 -4.35 19.60
N PRO A 24 4.88 -3.23 18.85
CA PRO A 24 3.75 -2.65 18.14
C PRO A 24 3.41 -3.53 16.94
N VAL A 25 2.12 -3.84 16.77
CA VAL A 25 1.64 -4.69 15.67
C VAL A 25 0.51 -4.02 14.91
N THR A 26 0.45 -4.29 13.61
CA THR A 26 -0.67 -3.91 12.76
C THR A 26 -1.56 -5.12 12.53
N VAL A 27 -2.86 -4.94 12.76
CA VAL A 27 -3.87 -5.97 12.54
C VAL A 27 -4.43 -5.83 11.13
N ILE A 28 -4.26 -6.87 10.33
CA ILE A 28 -4.77 -6.95 8.96
C ILE A 28 -5.80 -8.08 8.90
N GLU A 29 -7.03 -7.73 8.52
CA GLU A 29 -8.08 -8.70 8.24
C GLU A 29 -7.88 -9.26 6.83
N VAL A 30 -7.80 -10.57 6.73
CA VAL A 30 -7.68 -11.29 5.47
C VAL A 30 -8.87 -12.23 5.35
N THR A 31 -9.91 -11.79 4.62
CA THR A 31 -10.98 -12.69 4.19
C THR A 31 -10.50 -13.51 2.98
N PRO A 32 -11.09 -14.69 2.70
CA PRO A 32 -10.69 -15.48 1.54
C PRO A 32 -10.70 -14.65 0.25
N ASN A 33 -9.59 -14.69 -0.48
CA ASN A 33 -9.45 -14.05 -1.78
C ASN A 33 -9.78 -15.05 -2.87
N VAL A 34 -10.51 -14.67 -3.89
CA VAL A 34 -10.87 -15.57 -5.00
C VAL A 34 -9.97 -15.29 -6.18
N VAL A 35 -9.41 -16.34 -6.77
CA VAL A 35 -8.64 -16.25 -8.02
C VAL A 35 -9.62 -16.03 -9.17
N LEU A 36 -9.55 -14.84 -9.78
CA LEU A 36 -10.44 -14.47 -10.89
C LEU A 36 -9.86 -14.84 -12.25
N GLN A 37 -8.56 -14.67 -12.43
CA GLN A 37 -7.88 -14.94 -13.70
C GLN A 37 -6.41 -15.26 -13.46
N LYS A 38 -5.86 -16.16 -14.27
CA LYS A 38 -4.42 -16.39 -14.41
C LYS A 38 -3.94 -15.72 -15.69
N LYS A 39 -2.81 -15.06 -15.62
CA LYS A 39 -2.11 -14.49 -16.76
C LYS A 39 -0.85 -15.28 -17.04
N THR A 40 -0.64 -15.64 -18.29
CA THR A 40 0.50 -16.43 -18.74
C THR A 40 1.28 -15.68 -19.81
N ILE A 41 2.52 -16.06 -20.01
CA ILE A 41 3.38 -15.43 -21.02
C ILE A 41 2.77 -15.57 -22.43
N GLU A 42 2.11 -16.69 -22.71
CA GLU A 42 1.54 -16.99 -24.03
C GLU A 42 0.35 -16.09 -24.36
N THR A 43 -0.50 -15.78 -23.37
CA THR A 43 -1.75 -15.04 -23.59
C THR A 43 -1.60 -13.55 -23.30
N ASP A 44 -0.89 -13.18 -22.24
CA ASP A 44 -0.81 -11.81 -21.71
C ASP A 44 0.61 -11.22 -21.76
N GLY A 45 1.63 -12.03 -22.06
CA GLY A 45 3.03 -11.59 -22.13
C GLY A 45 3.74 -11.51 -20.77
N TYR A 46 3.06 -11.82 -19.67
CA TYR A 46 3.62 -11.85 -18.32
C TYR A 46 2.87 -12.84 -17.41
N VAL A 47 3.50 -13.18 -16.29
CA VAL A 47 2.95 -14.12 -15.30
C VAL A 47 2.36 -13.37 -14.13
N ALA A 48 1.07 -13.53 -13.88
CA ALA A 48 0.39 -12.97 -12.71
C ALA A 48 -0.91 -13.73 -12.42
N VAL A 49 -1.39 -13.59 -11.19
CA VAL A 49 -2.71 -14.08 -10.78
C VAL A 49 -3.53 -12.90 -10.28
N GLN A 50 -4.73 -12.77 -10.83
CA GLN A 50 -5.66 -11.74 -10.44
C GLN A 50 -6.51 -12.24 -9.27
N LEU A 51 -6.41 -11.55 -8.13
CA LEU A 51 -7.17 -11.84 -6.91
C LEU A 51 -8.32 -10.85 -6.73
N GLY A 52 -9.48 -11.36 -6.34
CA GLY A 52 -10.63 -10.58 -5.93
C GLY A 52 -10.83 -10.61 -4.43
N TYR A 53 -11.03 -9.45 -3.81
CA TYR A 53 -11.22 -9.27 -2.37
C TYR A 53 -12.45 -8.45 -2.05
N ALA A 54 -13.18 -8.82 -1.00
CA ALA A 54 -14.40 -8.22 -0.51
C ALA A 54 -15.53 -8.18 -1.54
N ASP A 55 -16.69 -8.71 -1.20
CA ASP A 55 -17.84 -8.77 -2.09
C ASP A 55 -18.50 -7.40 -2.26
N LYS A 56 -19.00 -7.17 -3.45
CA LYS A 56 -19.72 -5.97 -3.86
C LYS A 56 -21.17 -6.38 -4.19
N LYS A 57 -22.13 -5.57 -3.78
CA LYS A 57 -23.54 -5.80 -4.15
C LYS A 57 -23.69 -5.72 -5.67
N GLU A 58 -24.46 -6.63 -6.26
CA GLU A 58 -24.64 -6.70 -7.73
C GLU A 58 -25.20 -5.40 -8.32
N ASN A 59 -26.12 -4.73 -7.62
CA ASN A 59 -26.71 -3.47 -8.07
C ASN A 59 -25.67 -2.31 -8.19
N LEU A 60 -24.52 -2.43 -7.53
CA LEU A 60 -23.43 -1.46 -7.60
C LEU A 60 -22.34 -1.84 -8.61
N ALA A 61 -22.45 -3.04 -9.18
CA ALA A 61 -21.49 -3.53 -10.15
C ALA A 61 -21.89 -3.11 -11.58
N THR A 62 -20.93 -2.74 -12.39
CA THR A 62 -21.13 -2.46 -13.80
C THR A 62 -21.26 -3.76 -14.60
N LYS A 63 -21.91 -3.69 -15.78
CA LYS A 63 -22.08 -4.87 -16.66
C LYS A 63 -20.77 -5.57 -16.99
N PRO A 64 -19.64 -4.86 -17.32
CA PRO A 64 -18.36 -5.50 -17.54
C PRO A 64 -17.81 -6.22 -16.29
N GLU A 65 -17.93 -5.63 -15.09
CA GLU A 65 -17.52 -6.27 -13.84
C GLU A 65 -18.29 -7.57 -13.60
N LEU A 66 -19.61 -7.55 -13.80
CA LEU A 66 -20.45 -8.76 -13.69
C LEU A 66 -20.03 -9.82 -14.71
N GLY A 67 -19.75 -9.42 -15.97
CA GLY A 67 -19.26 -10.32 -17.00
C GLY A 67 -17.93 -10.97 -16.66
N HIS A 68 -17.04 -10.24 -16.00
CA HIS A 68 -15.72 -10.74 -15.58
C HIS A 68 -15.84 -11.84 -14.51
N VAL A 69 -16.61 -11.57 -13.44
CA VAL A 69 -16.76 -12.54 -12.33
C VAL A 69 -17.69 -13.71 -12.67
N LYS A 70 -18.60 -13.55 -13.65
CA LYS A 70 -19.49 -14.61 -14.10
C LYS A 70 -18.74 -15.83 -14.62
N LYS A 71 -17.55 -15.63 -15.22
CA LYS A 71 -16.69 -16.72 -15.70
C LYS A 71 -16.22 -17.65 -14.58
N VAL A 72 -16.13 -17.11 -13.37
CA VAL A 72 -15.64 -17.80 -12.16
C VAL A 72 -16.79 -18.20 -11.24
N SER A 73 -18.05 -17.84 -11.59
CA SER A 73 -19.24 -18.08 -10.79
C SER A 73 -19.16 -17.51 -9.36
N THR A 74 -18.56 -16.33 -9.21
CA THR A 74 -18.42 -15.64 -7.91
C THR A 74 -19.18 -14.33 -7.90
N ALA A 75 -19.44 -13.78 -6.69
CA ALA A 75 -19.98 -12.44 -6.54
C ALA A 75 -18.98 -11.38 -7.03
N PRO A 76 -19.46 -10.23 -7.51
CA PRO A 76 -18.59 -9.12 -7.88
C PRO A 76 -17.68 -8.72 -6.71
N LYS A 77 -16.42 -8.41 -7.01
CA LYS A 77 -15.43 -8.05 -5.98
C LYS A 77 -15.21 -6.53 -5.95
N ARG A 78 -14.99 -6.03 -4.75
CA ARG A 78 -14.75 -4.60 -4.53
C ARG A 78 -13.34 -4.19 -4.94
N PHE A 79 -12.37 -5.05 -4.67
CA PHE A 79 -10.98 -4.84 -5.00
C PHE A 79 -10.48 -5.99 -5.84
N VAL A 80 -9.87 -5.65 -6.96
CA VAL A 80 -9.26 -6.61 -7.88
C VAL A 80 -7.84 -6.14 -8.12
N LYS A 81 -6.86 -6.99 -7.83
CA LYS A 81 -5.44 -6.70 -8.01
C LYS A 81 -4.71 -7.92 -8.54
N GLU A 82 -3.66 -7.67 -9.30
CA GLU A 82 -2.78 -8.70 -9.81
C GLU A 82 -1.57 -8.86 -8.90
N ILE A 83 -1.24 -10.10 -8.63
CA ILE A 83 -0.03 -10.49 -7.90
C ILE A 83 0.88 -11.19 -8.89
N ALA A 84 2.02 -10.57 -9.19
CA ALA A 84 3.04 -11.16 -10.03
C ALA A 84 3.83 -12.21 -9.24
N GLY A 85 4.04 -13.39 -9.83
CA GLY A 85 4.83 -14.44 -9.22
C GLY A 85 4.40 -15.82 -9.68
N GLU A 86 5.36 -16.69 -9.92
CA GLU A 86 5.13 -18.06 -10.39
C GLU A 86 4.44 -18.93 -9.33
N GLU A 87 4.73 -18.71 -8.04
CA GLU A 87 4.12 -19.47 -6.94
C GLU A 87 2.60 -19.34 -6.90
N MET A 88 2.08 -18.18 -7.32
CA MET A 88 0.64 -17.95 -7.36
C MET A 88 -0.05 -18.73 -8.47
N LEU A 89 0.67 -19.22 -9.49
CA LEU A 89 0.09 -20.04 -10.56
C LEU A 89 -0.38 -21.43 -10.06
N ALA A 90 0.09 -21.86 -8.89
CA ALA A 90 -0.35 -23.12 -8.28
C ALA A 90 -1.85 -23.12 -7.92
N PHE A 91 -2.44 -21.93 -7.68
CA PHE A 91 -3.87 -21.82 -7.38
C PHE A 91 -4.69 -21.86 -8.65
N GLU A 92 -5.83 -22.54 -8.62
CA GLU A 92 -6.75 -22.63 -9.76
C GLU A 92 -7.72 -21.44 -9.81
N VAL A 93 -8.26 -21.16 -11.00
CA VAL A 93 -9.29 -20.13 -11.19
C VAL A 93 -10.55 -20.54 -10.42
N GLY A 94 -11.09 -19.62 -9.60
CA GLY A 94 -12.20 -19.89 -8.70
C GLY A 94 -11.79 -20.39 -7.31
N GLN A 95 -10.52 -20.74 -7.11
CA GLN A 95 -10.02 -21.18 -5.81
C GLN A 95 -9.93 -20.01 -4.83
N GLU A 96 -10.21 -20.31 -3.56
CA GLU A 96 -10.04 -19.36 -2.44
C GLU A 96 -8.61 -19.44 -1.89
N VAL A 97 -7.96 -18.29 -1.87
CA VAL A 97 -6.65 -18.08 -1.22
C VAL A 97 -6.87 -17.48 0.15
N LYS A 98 -6.41 -18.15 1.19
CA LYS A 98 -6.55 -17.74 2.60
C LYS A 98 -5.20 -17.32 3.16
N GLY A 99 -5.21 -16.67 4.33
CA GLY A 99 -3.99 -16.21 5.01
C GLY A 99 -3.00 -17.31 5.40
N ASN A 100 -3.40 -18.57 5.34
CA ASN A 100 -2.58 -19.75 5.65
C ASN A 100 -1.43 -20.01 4.66
N ILE A 101 -1.33 -19.22 3.58
CA ILE A 101 -0.15 -19.24 2.69
C ILE A 101 1.10 -18.66 3.36
N PHE A 102 0.92 -17.88 4.44
CA PHE A 102 1.98 -17.30 5.25
C PHE A 102 2.13 -18.07 6.57
N TYR A 103 3.31 -18.08 7.11
CA TYR A 103 3.62 -18.72 8.40
C TYR A 103 4.22 -17.72 9.40
N VAL A 104 4.06 -18.03 10.67
CA VAL A 104 4.53 -17.17 11.76
C VAL A 104 6.06 -16.99 11.71
N GLY A 105 6.52 -15.76 11.77
CA GLY A 105 7.94 -15.39 11.67
C GLY A 105 8.41 -15.09 10.26
N GLU A 106 7.55 -15.21 9.25
CA GLU A 106 7.86 -14.83 7.87
C GLU A 106 7.96 -13.31 7.73
N LEU A 107 8.91 -12.85 6.91
CA LEU A 107 9.02 -11.45 6.53
C LEU A 107 8.11 -11.18 5.34
N VAL A 108 7.26 -10.16 5.45
CA VAL A 108 6.33 -9.75 4.41
C VAL A 108 6.47 -8.28 4.08
N ASP A 109 6.27 -7.96 2.81
CA ASP A 109 6.16 -6.59 2.34
C ASP A 109 4.68 -6.21 2.23
N VAL A 110 4.31 -5.08 2.81
CA VAL A 110 2.93 -4.59 2.78
C VAL A 110 2.85 -3.34 1.93
N THR A 111 2.06 -3.41 0.87
CA THR A 111 1.79 -2.27 -0.01
C THR A 111 0.40 -1.72 0.23
N GLY A 112 0.27 -0.43 0.43
CA GLY A 112 -1.02 0.20 0.67
C GLY A 112 -1.06 1.66 0.24
N ILE A 113 -2.26 2.22 0.25
CA ILE A 113 -2.48 3.64 -0.04
C ILE A 113 -2.56 4.39 1.29
N SER A 114 -1.65 5.34 1.51
CA SER A 114 -1.65 6.16 2.72
C SER A 114 -2.80 7.16 2.74
N LYS A 115 -3.21 7.59 3.94
CA LYS A 115 -4.20 8.68 4.06
C LYS A 115 -3.59 9.99 3.59
N GLY A 116 -4.34 10.76 2.80
CA GLY A 116 -3.97 12.11 2.40
C GLY A 116 -3.78 13.03 3.62
N LYS A 117 -2.73 13.84 3.62
CA LYS A 117 -2.40 14.80 4.70
C LYS A 117 -2.59 16.26 4.27
N GLY A 118 -3.06 16.50 3.05
CA GLY A 118 -3.13 17.81 2.46
C GLY A 118 -1.75 18.42 2.21
N TYR A 119 -1.69 19.74 2.02
CA TYR A 119 -0.43 20.45 1.85
C TYR A 119 0.36 20.47 3.17
N GLN A 120 1.58 19.98 3.13
CA GLN A 120 2.47 19.97 4.30
C GLN A 120 3.71 20.84 4.04
N GLY A 121 3.97 21.73 4.99
CA GLY A 121 5.20 22.52 4.98
C GLY A 121 6.42 21.67 5.33
N VAL A 122 7.61 22.20 5.00
CA VAL A 122 8.90 21.51 5.17
C VAL A 122 9.21 21.11 6.60
N ILE A 123 8.73 21.87 7.58
CA ILE A 123 8.97 21.61 9.01
C ILE A 123 8.27 20.29 9.40
N LYS A 124 6.98 20.14 9.09
CA LYS A 124 6.22 18.96 9.43
C LYS A 124 6.58 17.75 8.57
N ARG A 125 6.84 17.98 7.29
CA ARG A 125 7.15 16.91 6.33
C ARG A 125 8.57 16.36 6.50
N TRP A 126 9.54 17.24 6.76
CA TRP A 126 10.96 16.91 6.71
C TRP A 126 11.74 17.25 7.98
N ASN A 127 11.03 17.66 9.05
CA ASN A 127 11.64 18.06 10.33
C ASN A 127 12.69 19.17 10.19
N TYR A 128 12.42 20.18 9.34
CA TYR A 128 13.27 21.36 9.25
C TYR A 128 13.15 22.19 10.53
N HIS A 129 14.22 22.91 10.87
CA HIS A 129 14.22 23.81 11.99
C HIS A 129 13.31 25.02 11.76
N LEU A 130 12.67 25.46 12.82
CA LEU A 130 11.93 26.72 12.85
C LEU A 130 12.92 27.89 12.79
N GLY A 131 12.52 28.98 12.12
CA GLY A 131 13.21 30.27 12.26
C GLY A 131 13.02 30.86 13.63
N PRO A 132 13.79 31.95 13.99
CA PRO A 132 13.64 32.65 15.25
C PRO A 132 12.22 33.17 15.44
N ALA A 133 11.66 32.98 16.64
CA ALA A 133 10.35 33.50 16.99
C ALA A 133 10.41 34.99 17.50
N ALA A 134 11.60 35.46 17.83
CA ALA A 134 11.88 36.82 18.36
C ALA A 134 12.97 37.50 17.52
N HIS A 135 13.61 38.54 18.06
CA HIS A 135 14.68 39.32 17.44
C HIS A 135 14.28 40.00 16.11
N GLY A 136 12.99 40.37 15.97
CA GLY A 136 12.48 41.04 14.77
C GLY A 136 12.40 40.20 13.51
N SER A 137 12.58 38.88 13.64
CA SER A 137 12.47 37.98 12.49
C SER A 137 11.04 37.86 12.02
N GLY A 138 10.79 38.09 10.72
CA GLY A 138 9.52 37.73 10.03
C GLY A 138 9.52 36.34 9.42
N TYR A 139 10.64 35.62 9.55
CA TYR A 139 10.81 34.28 8.97
C TYR A 139 10.69 33.20 10.04
N HIS A 140 9.53 32.58 10.15
CA HIS A 140 9.27 31.58 11.20
C HIS A 140 9.19 30.15 10.68
N ARG A 141 8.45 29.93 9.61
CA ARG A 141 8.13 28.57 9.08
C ARG A 141 8.46 28.37 7.61
N GLY A 142 9.35 29.18 7.08
CA GLY A 142 9.72 29.13 5.67
C GLY A 142 10.64 27.96 5.31
N THR A 143 10.84 27.77 4.02
CA THR A 143 11.61 26.64 3.47
C THR A 143 13.14 26.87 3.56
N GLY A 144 13.57 28.09 3.82
CA GLY A 144 14.98 28.46 3.79
C GLY A 144 15.51 28.74 2.38
N SER A 145 16.82 28.91 2.28
CA SER A 145 17.46 29.14 0.99
C SER A 145 17.23 28.02 0.00
N MET A 146 16.89 28.37 -1.22
CA MET A 146 16.73 27.43 -2.33
C MET A 146 18.04 27.09 -3.05
N GLY A 147 19.09 27.81 -2.74
CA GLY A 147 20.43 27.67 -3.32
C GLY A 147 21.12 29.00 -3.47
N SER A 148 22.34 29.00 -3.98
CA SER A 148 23.10 30.21 -4.30
C SER A 148 22.71 30.77 -5.66
N ILE A 149 23.16 32.00 -5.99
CA ILE A 149 22.97 32.65 -7.27
C ILE A 149 23.51 31.75 -8.42
N GLN A 150 24.62 31.08 -8.20
CA GLN A 150 25.13 30.03 -9.08
C GLN A 150 24.90 28.70 -8.39
N PRO A 151 24.18 27.74 -8.98
CA PRO A 151 23.80 27.51 -10.38
C PRO A 151 22.44 28.06 -10.83
N ALA A 152 21.84 29.03 -10.16
CA ALA A 152 20.55 29.65 -10.52
C ALA A 152 19.37 28.63 -10.64
N ARG A 153 19.44 27.52 -9.92
CA ARG A 153 18.41 26.48 -9.90
C ARG A 153 18.36 25.76 -8.55
N ILE A 154 17.21 25.18 -8.26
CA ILE A 154 17.05 24.26 -7.14
C ILE A 154 17.65 22.93 -7.53
N LYS A 155 18.54 22.37 -6.71
CA LYS A 155 19.15 21.06 -6.97
C LYS A 155 18.09 19.96 -6.87
N PRO A 156 18.14 18.91 -7.71
CA PRO A 156 17.30 17.72 -7.58
C PRO A 156 17.39 17.13 -6.17
N GLY A 157 16.28 16.60 -5.66
CA GLY A 157 16.21 16.03 -4.30
C GLY A 157 16.11 17.05 -3.15
N LYS A 158 16.04 18.37 -3.42
CA LYS A 158 15.75 19.36 -2.39
C LYS A 158 14.39 19.08 -1.75
N LYS A 159 14.38 18.90 -0.43
CA LYS A 159 13.17 18.61 0.34
C LYS A 159 12.31 19.85 0.48
N LEU A 160 11.20 19.91 -0.20
CA LEU A 160 10.26 21.03 -0.22
C LEU A 160 8.89 20.64 0.34
N GLY A 161 8.06 21.64 0.65
CA GLY A 161 6.65 21.44 0.95
C GLY A 161 5.91 20.95 -0.29
N GLU A 162 4.90 20.11 -0.11
CA GLU A 162 4.12 19.52 -1.19
C GLU A 162 2.73 19.14 -0.70
N VAL A 163 1.80 19.08 -1.64
CA VAL A 163 0.52 18.44 -1.39
C VAL A 163 0.75 16.93 -1.36
N LEU A 164 0.66 16.35 -0.17
CA LEU A 164 0.67 14.90 -0.04
C LEU A 164 -0.67 14.36 -0.53
N HIS A 165 -0.76 14.16 -1.83
CA HIS A 165 -1.83 13.40 -2.42
C HIS A 165 -1.61 11.91 -2.19
N ILE A 166 -2.71 11.22 -2.04
CA ILE A 166 -3.04 9.82 -1.92
C ILE A 166 -2.31 8.90 -2.93
N LEU A 167 -1.04 9.03 -3.17
CA LEU A 167 -0.40 8.23 -4.23
C LEU A 167 0.98 7.73 -3.84
N GLU A 168 1.18 7.25 -2.63
CA GLU A 168 2.41 6.51 -2.42
C GLU A 168 2.18 5.23 -1.64
N TYR A 169 2.65 4.18 -2.26
CA TYR A 169 2.77 2.86 -1.70
C TYR A 169 3.81 2.92 -0.59
N GLU A 170 3.39 2.81 0.63
CA GLU A 170 4.30 2.57 1.73
C GLU A 170 4.56 1.07 1.77
N ILE A 171 5.72 0.66 1.29
CA ILE A 171 6.21 -0.70 1.49
C ILE A 171 6.72 -0.76 2.92
N VAL A 172 5.99 -1.42 3.77
CA VAL A 172 6.42 -1.68 5.14
C VAL A 172 6.77 -3.14 5.22
N SER A 173 8.06 -3.45 5.28
CA SER A 173 8.51 -4.80 5.62
C SER A 173 8.23 -5.06 7.10
N GLY A 174 7.53 -6.14 7.39
CA GLY A 174 7.17 -6.56 8.75
C GLY A 174 7.36 -8.06 8.93
N LYS A 175 7.53 -8.50 10.19
CA LYS A 175 7.42 -9.91 10.55
C LYS A 175 5.96 -10.24 10.88
N LEU A 176 5.48 -11.33 10.33
CA LEU A 176 4.23 -11.97 10.76
C LEU A 176 4.44 -12.72 12.07
#